data_917280f01c6c4d297a820d07f44b5d8a
#
_entry.id   917280f01c6c4d297a820d07f44b5d8a
#
_cell.length_a   1.000
_cell.length_b   1.000
_cell.length_c   1.000
_cell.angle_alpha   90.00
_cell.angle_beta   90.00
_cell.angle_gamma   90.00
#
_symmetry.space_group_name_H-M   'P 1'
#
loop_
_entity.id
_entity.type
_entity.pdbx_description
1 polymer ?
#
loop_
_entity_poly.entity_id
_entity_poly.type
_entity_poly.pdbx_seq_one_letter_code
_entity_poly.pdbx_strand_id
1 'polypeptide(L)'
;GVTSLNDVSKPLIAEYSLRPVDRFLAQQYQKCNGGIVINFKENNQEFITLNVENTGLSAPYIGINVEKNVTAKLLIKFGESLNADAYSIIEVLANNNSNFELIIDTDTKKELDIINSIFSRVEKDGFFNIHTVSTGGSFSRNRVDVDLIGDGAGFNIDGIYFGEKAQVHDNRVFVNHIAKRTTSNMLTKGVLGDESKSVFTGTIHIAEGAEKTESHQENRNILLSESASAQSVPNLEILCDDVICGHGSSVGPIEENLYHYVMS
;
A
#
# COMPACT_ATOMS: atom_id res chain seq x y z
N GLY A 1 16.49 -9.44 12.77
CA GLY A 1 17.83 -9.05 12.28
C GLY A 1 17.72 -8.36 10.93
N VAL A 2 18.65 -7.47 10.61
CA VAL A 2 18.71 -6.76 9.33
C VAL A 2 19.93 -7.26 8.56
N THR A 3 19.74 -7.57 7.27
CA THR A 3 20.81 -7.97 6.36
C THR A 3 20.81 -7.00 5.18
N SER A 4 21.95 -6.42 4.86
CA SER A 4 22.11 -5.62 3.64
C SER A 4 22.27 -6.54 2.42
N LEU A 5 21.65 -6.16 1.31
CA LEU A 5 21.77 -6.83 0.03
C LEU A 5 22.53 -5.93 -0.94
N ASN A 6 23.66 -6.40 -1.44
CA ASN A 6 24.39 -5.74 -2.53
C ASN A 6 23.91 -6.22 -3.92
N ASP A 7 23.13 -7.29 -3.97
CA ASP A 7 22.57 -7.87 -5.18
C ASP A 7 21.10 -8.21 -4.96
N VAL A 8 20.21 -7.54 -5.67
CA VAL A 8 18.76 -7.70 -5.61
C VAL A 8 18.26 -8.78 -6.60
N SER A 9 19.16 -9.51 -7.22
CA SER A 9 18.81 -10.59 -8.17
C SER A 9 18.03 -11.76 -7.54
N LYS A 10 17.90 -11.78 -6.20
CA LYS A 10 17.11 -12.78 -5.47
C LYS A 10 16.12 -12.06 -4.56
N PRO A 11 14.98 -11.58 -5.10
CA PRO A 11 13.90 -11.01 -4.28
C PRO A 11 13.38 -12.06 -3.29
N LEU A 12 12.82 -11.60 -2.17
CA LEU A 12 12.25 -12.45 -1.13
C LEU A 12 11.07 -13.28 -1.67
N ILE A 13 10.32 -12.69 -2.61
CA ILE A 13 9.15 -13.27 -3.26
C ILE A 13 9.41 -13.32 -4.77
N ALA A 14 10.21 -14.31 -5.21
CA ALA A 14 10.67 -14.43 -6.59
C ALA A 14 9.57 -14.50 -7.68
N GLU A 15 8.32 -14.80 -7.31
CA GLU A 15 7.21 -14.99 -8.25
C GLU A 15 6.58 -13.69 -8.74
N TYR A 16 6.86 -12.54 -8.11
CA TYR A 16 6.31 -11.25 -8.55
C TYR A 16 6.87 -10.75 -9.88
N SER A 17 8.00 -11.27 -10.32
CA SER A 17 8.56 -10.98 -11.65
C SER A 17 7.63 -11.38 -12.81
N LEU A 18 6.58 -12.17 -12.56
CA LEU A 18 5.60 -12.63 -13.55
C LEU A 18 4.34 -11.79 -13.64
N ARG A 19 4.13 -10.82 -12.73
CA ARG A 19 2.96 -9.94 -12.79
C ARG A 19 3.12 -8.86 -13.87
N PRO A 20 1.99 -8.32 -14.37
CA PRO A 20 2.06 -7.22 -15.33
C PRO A 20 2.88 -6.07 -14.79
N VAL A 21 4.03 -5.86 -15.40
CA VAL A 21 4.96 -4.79 -15.04
C VAL A 21 4.49 -3.52 -15.74
N ASP A 22 4.03 -2.55 -14.95
CA ASP A 22 3.81 -1.22 -15.49
C ASP A 22 5.14 -0.46 -15.67
N ARG A 23 5.08 0.70 -16.33
CA ARG A 23 6.29 1.49 -16.61
C ARG A 23 7.07 1.88 -15.34
N PHE A 24 6.37 2.12 -14.22
CA PHE A 24 6.99 2.54 -12.97
C PHE A 24 7.74 1.38 -12.33
N LEU A 25 7.11 0.20 -12.26
CA LEU A 25 7.75 -1.00 -11.72
C LEU A 25 8.96 -1.41 -12.57
N ALA A 26 8.87 -1.29 -13.90
CA ALA A 26 10.02 -1.51 -14.79
C ALA A 26 11.19 -0.58 -14.48
N GLN A 27 10.90 0.71 -14.24
CA GLN A 27 11.92 1.68 -13.85
C GLN A 27 12.52 1.38 -12.46
N GLN A 28 11.68 0.95 -11.49
CA GLN A 28 12.14 0.56 -10.17
C GLN A 28 13.14 -0.60 -10.25
N TYR A 29 12.81 -1.67 -10.98
CA TYR A 29 13.72 -2.80 -11.19
C TYR A 29 15.01 -2.39 -11.91
N GLN A 30 14.91 -1.55 -12.93
CA GLN A 30 16.08 -1.09 -13.68
C GLN A 30 17.04 -0.25 -12.84
N LYS A 31 16.50 0.54 -11.90
CA LYS A 31 17.27 1.47 -11.07
C LYS A 31 17.69 0.87 -9.73
N CYS A 32 17.06 -0.23 -9.32
CA CYS A 32 17.35 -0.90 -8.06
C CYS A 32 18.74 -1.54 -8.11
N ASN A 33 19.64 -1.10 -7.25
CA ASN A 33 21.02 -1.58 -7.18
C ASN A 33 21.46 -2.02 -5.78
N GLY A 34 20.51 -2.16 -4.87
CA GLY A 34 20.77 -2.62 -3.51
C GLY A 34 19.53 -2.53 -2.63
N GLY A 35 19.64 -3.04 -1.42
CA GLY A 35 18.54 -3.03 -0.49
C GLY A 35 18.87 -3.68 0.84
N ILE A 36 17.83 -3.94 1.61
CA ILE A 36 17.91 -4.61 2.90
C ILE A 36 16.85 -5.70 3.00
N VAL A 37 17.14 -6.72 3.80
CA VAL A 37 16.14 -7.68 4.28
C VAL A 37 16.04 -7.58 5.79
N ILE A 38 14.83 -7.37 6.27
CA ILE A 38 14.49 -7.31 7.68
C ILE A 38 13.79 -8.61 8.06
N ASN A 39 14.38 -9.38 8.98
CA ASN A 39 13.78 -10.60 9.49
C ASN A 39 13.28 -10.37 10.92
N PHE A 40 11.96 -10.39 11.10
CA PHE A 40 11.31 -10.37 12.40
C PHE A 40 11.19 -11.81 12.92
N LYS A 41 12.01 -12.14 13.92
CA LYS A 41 12.07 -13.47 14.57
C LYS A 41 11.40 -13.49 15.92
N GLU A 42 11.13 -12.31 16.46
CA GLU A 42 10.54 -12.10 17.77
C GLU A 42 9.52 -10.98 17.71
N ASN A 43 8.56 -10.98 18.62
CA ASN A 43 7.54 -9.94 18.72
C ASN A 43 8.18 -8.59 19.04
N ASN A 44 7.73 -7.52 18.36
CA ASN A 44 7.99 -6.15 18.79
C ASN A 44 6.67 -5.39 18.99
N GLN A 45 6.55 -4.71 20.14
CA GLN A 45 5.35 -3.93 20.47
C GLN A 45 5.40 -2.50 19.90
N GLU A 46 6.60 -1.95 19.77
CA GLU A 46 6.82 -0.60 19.29
C GLU A 46 7.21 -0.62 17.79
N PHE A 47 6.85 0.43 17.06
CA PHE A 47 7.28 0.57 15.68
C PHE A 47 8.80 0.77 15.57
N ILE A 48 9.44 -0.11 14.82
CA ILE A 48 10.79 0.15 14.33
C ILE A 48 10.67 1.15 13.19
N THR A 49 11.47 2.22 13.20
CA THR A 49 11.44 3.24 12.14
C THR A 49 12.60 3.05 11.18
N LEU A 50 12.28 2.95 9.89
CA LEU A 50 13.22 2.97 8.79
C LEU A 50 13.06 4.30 8.04
N ASN A 51 14.04 5.20 8.14
CA ASN A 51 14.04 6.42 7.36
C ASN A 51 14.72 6.16 6.01
N VAL A 52 14.05 6.53 4.93
CA VAL A 52 14.62 6.51 3.59
C VAL A 52 15.28 7.86 3.33
N GLU A 53 16.60 7.83 3.13
CA GLU A 53 17.43 9.02 2.88
C GLU A 53 18.14 8.88 1.53
N ASN A 54 18.24 9.95 0.78
CA ASN A 54 18.97 9.94 -0.48
C ASN A 54 19.60 11.30 -0.80
N THR A 55 20.67 11.26 -1.58
CA THR A 55 21.34 12.44 -2.17
C THR A 55 21.16 12.51 -3.69
N GLY A 56 20.57 11.49 -4.30
CA GLY A 56 20.22 11.34 -5.70
C GLY A 56 19.09 10.34 -5.83
N LEU A 57 18.60 10.10 -7.04
CA LEU A 57 17.53 9.13 -7.27
C LEU A 57 17.81 7.82 -6.53
N SER A 58 16.86 7.38 -5.73
CA SER A 58 16.94 6.16 -4.93
C SER A 58 15.87 5.17 -5.35
N ALA A 59 16.26 3.92 -5.55
CA ALA A 59 15.33 2.82 -5.82
C ALA A 59 15.67 1.64 -4.88
N PRO A 60 15.47 1.79 -3.56
CA PRO A 60 15.81 0.74 -2.61
C PRO A 60 14.88 -0.45 -2.72
N TYR A 61 15.44 -1.65 -2.57
CA TYR A 61 14.69 -2.86 -2.28
C TYR A 61 14.61 -3.08 -0.76
N ILE A 62 13.41 -3.34 -0.25
CA ILE A 62 13.16 -3.61 1.17
C ILE A 62 12.40 -4.93 1.28
N GLY A 63 13.09 -6.00 1.62
CA GLY A 63 12.48 -7.28 1.92
C GLY A 63 12.12 -7.38 3.40
N ILE A 64 10.91 -7.83 3.72
CA ILE A 64 10.40 -7.97 5.08
C ILE A 64 9.88 -9.40 5.24
N ASN A 65 10.53 -10.15 6.12
CA ASN A 65 10.11 -11.50 6.46
C ASN A 65 9.67 -11.53 7.93
N VAL A 66 8.39 -11.83 8.16
CA VAL A 66 7.83 -11.99 9.50
C VAL A 66 7.68 -13.48 9.77
N GLU A 67 8.46 -14.01 10.68
CA GLU A 67 8.46 -15.45 10.98
C GLU A 67 7.14 -15.92 11.60
N LYS A 68 6.91 -17.22 11.52
CA LYS A 68 5.71 -17.88 12.07
C LYS A 68 5.47 -17.52 13.52
N ASN A 69 4.21 -17.20 13.87
CA ASN A 69 3.74 -16.82 15.21
C ASN A 69 4.36 -15.50 15.74
N VAL A 70 4.92 -14.66 14.86
CA VAL A 70 5.52 -13.38 15.24
C VAL A 70 4.54 -12.24 14.97
N THR A 71 4.42 -11.32 15.93
CA THR A 71 3.76 -10.02 15.76
C THR A 71 4.81 -8.93 15.61
N ALA A 72 4.78 -8.18 14.52
CA ALA A 72 5.78 -7.17 14.22
C ALA A 72 5.19 -5.88 13.65
N LYS A 73 5.89 -4.76 13.89
CA LYS A 73 5.50 -3.41 13.45
C LYS A 73 6.68 -2.68 12.86
N LEU A 74 6.47 -2.04 11.71
CA LEU A 74 7.49 -1.26 11.00
C LEU A 74 6.88 0.03 10.44
N LEU A 75 7.60 1.13 10.62
CA LEU A 75 7.32 2.41 9.99
C LEU A 75 8.42 2.71 8.96
N ILE A 76 8.06 2.92 7.71
CA ILE A 76 8.97 3.40 6.66
C ILE A 76 8.59 4.86 6.34
N LYS A 77 9.55 5.76 6.50
CA LYS A 77 9.37 7.20 6.29
C LYS A 77 10.11 7.69 5.04
N PHE A 78 9.35 8.35 4.17
CA PHE A 78 9.83 9.13 3.04
C PHE A 78 9.58 10.61 3.34
N GLY A 79 10.48 11.24 4.11
CA GLY A 79 10.26 12.57 4.68
C GLY A 79 11.27 13.62 4.20
N GLU A 80 11.55 14.59 5.06
CA GLU A 80 12.41 15.76 4.81
C GLU A 80 13.86 15.41 4.43
N SER A 81 14.35 14.22 4.78
CA SER A 81 15.68 13.73 4.42
C SER A 81 15.83 13.36 2.93
N LEU A 82 14.71 13.24 2.19
CA LEU A 82 14.76 13.03 0.75
C LEU A 82 15.24 14.31 0.05
N ASN A 83 16.18 14.17 -0.87
CA ASN A 83 16.70 15.26 -1.71
C ASN A 83 16.53 14.98 -3.21
N ALA A 84 15.99 13.83 -3.57
CA ALA A 84 15.66 13.40 -4.93
C ALA A 84 14.52 12.38 -4.91
N ASP A 85 14.01 12.04 -6.07
CA ASP A 85 12.94 11.05 -6.23
C ASP A 85 13.28 9.71 -5.58
N ALA A 86 12.27 9.04 -5.05
CA ALA A 86 12.40 7.74 -4.40
C ALA A 86 11.45 6.71 -5.02
N TYR A 87 11.99 5.60 -5.54
CA TYR A 87 11.25 4.54 -6.23
C TYR A 87 11.49 3.20 -5.54
N SER A 88 10.78 2.91 -4.47
CA SER A 88 11.03 1.72 -3.65
C SER A 88 10.27 0.48 -4.11
N ILE A 89 10.91 -0.69 -3.97
CA ILE A 89 10.26 -2.00 -4.05
C ILE A 89 10.26 -2.59 -2.65
N ILE A 90 9.08 -2.91 -2.13
CA ILE A 90 8.90 -3.48 -0.80
C ILE A 90 8.25 -4.84 -0.94
N GLU A 91 8.86 -5.89 -0.43
CA GLU A 91 8.28 -7.23 -0.42
C GLU A 91 8.03 -7.68 1.02
N VAL A 92 6.83 -8.21 1.29
CA VAL A 92 6.41 -8.66 2.62
C VAL A 92 5.99 -10.11 2.57
N LEU A 93 6.68 -10.96 3.33
CA LEU A 93 6.28 -12.32 3.60
C LEU A 93 5.75 -12.42 5.02
N ALA A 94 4.44 -12.56 5.17
CA ALA A 94 3.77 -12.81 6.44
C ALA A 94 3.51 -14.33 6.58
N ASN A 95 4.35 -14.99 7.35
CA ASN A 95 4.28 -16.45 7.50
C ASN A 95 3.09 -16.88 8.39
N ASN A 96 2.88 -18.18 8.52
CA ASN A 96 1.76 -18.76 9.24
C ASN A 96 1.55 -18.15 10.63
N ASN A 97 0.31 -17.72 10.93
CA ASN A 97 -0.08 -17.17 12.22
C ASN A 97 0.77 -15.95 12.65
N SER A 98 1.35 -15.22 11.69
CA SER A 98 2.03 -13.95 11.96
C SER A 98 1.05 -12.79 11.90
N ASN A 99 1.38 -11.69 12.57
CA ASN A 99 0.64 -10.44 12.47
C ASN A 99 1.63 -9.31 12.19
N PHE A 100 1.50 -8.66 11.03
CA PHE A 100 2.41 -7.60 10.64
C PHE A 100 1.67 -6.29 10.37
N GLU A 101 2.17 -5.23 10.96
CA GLU A 101 1.67 -3.88 10.77
C GLU A 101 2.76 -3.00 10.16
N LEU A 102 2.48 -2.45 8.98
CA LEU A 102 3.37 -1.59 8.22
C LEU A 102 2.75 -0.20 8.05
N ILE A 103 3.50 0.84 8.37
CA ILE A 103 3.14 2.21 8.02
C ILE A 103 4.10 2.70 6.94
N ILE A 104 3.55 3.22 5.84
CA ILE A 104 4.28 3.97 4.81
C ILE A 104 3.88 5.43 4.96
N ASP A 105 4.81 6.24 5.42
CA ASP A 105 4.62 7.67 5.65
C ASP A 105 5.39 8.47 4.60
N THR A 106 4.63 9.18 3.77
CA THR A 106 5.16 10.07 2.72
C THR A 106 4.78 11.51 3.07
N ASP A 107 5.64 12.15 3.85
CA ASP A 107 5.50 13.54 4.27
C ASP A 107 6.75 14.33 3.87
N THR A 108 6.75 14.86 2.66
CA THR A 108 7.82 15.74 2.18
C THR A 108 7.24 17.01 1.57
N LYS A 109 7.81 18.17 1.93
CA LYS A 109 7.43 19.46 1.34
C LYS A 109 8.11 19.72 -0.01
N LYS A 110 9.01 18.83 -0.44
CA LYS A 110 9.74 18.96 -1.69
C LYS A 110 8.89 18.42 -2.85
N GLU A 111 9.09 19.01 -4.03
CA GLU A 111 8.43 18.57 -5.27
C GLU A 111 9.18 17.35 -5.84
N LEU A 112 8.96 16.19 -5.24
CA LEU A 112 9.60 14.92 -5.59
C LEU A 112 8.57 13.89 -6.03
N ASP A 113 9.00 12.96 -6.88
CA ASP A 113 8.24 11.77 -7.21
C ASP A 113 8.56 10.65 -6.21
N ILE A 114 7.53 10.17 -5.51
CA ILE A 114 7.66 9.07 -4.55
C ILE A 114 6.79 7.92 -5.01
N ILE A 115 7.42 6.83 -5.41
CA ILE A 115 6.77 5.67 -6.02
C ILE A 115 7.12 4.42 -5.23
N ASN A 116 6.13 3.87 -4.55
CA ASN A 116 6.24 2.65 -3.78
C ASN A 116 5.49 1.51 -4.46
N SER A 117 6.16 0.39 -4.70
CA SER A 117 5.55 -0.86 -5.10
C SER A 117 5.71 -1.88 -3.99
N ILE A 118 4.59 -2.24 -3.37
CA ILE A 118 4.52 -3.14 -2.22
C ILE A 118 3.89 -4.45 -2.70
N PHE A 119 4.59 -5.56 -2.52
CA PHE A 119 4.13 -6.89 -2.84
C PHE A 119 4.10 -7.73 -1.58
N SER A 120 3.02 -8.44 -1.35
CA SER A 120 2.87 -9.21 -0.13
C SER A 120 2.30 -10.60 -0.41
N ARG A 121 2.77 -11.56 0.37
CA ARG A 121 2.23 -12.91 0.45
C ARG A 121 1.90 -13.21 1.90
N VAL A 122 0.65 -13.62 2.14
CA VAL A 122 0.15 -13.93 3.48
C VAL A 122 -0.21 -15.41 3.55
N GLU A 123 0.46 -16.11 4.45
CA GLU A 123 0.27 -17.54 4.67
C GLU A 123 -0.89 -17.82 5.63
N LYS A 124 -1.10 -19.09 5.94
CA LYS A 124 -2.22 -19.59 6.75
C LYS A 124 -2.34 -18.85 8.10
N ASP A 125 -3.57 -18.33 8.38
CA ASP A 125 -3.91 -17.59 9.61
C ASP A 125 -2.96 -16.40 9.86
N GLY A 126 -2.19 -15.98 8.85
CA GLY A 126 -1.38 -14.76 8.88
C GLY A 126 -2.23 -13.52 8.64
N PHE A 127 -1.77 -12.38 9.16
CA PHE A 127 -2.46 -11.11 8.98
C PHE A 127 -1.48 -9.99 8.61
N PHE A 128 -1.80 -9.23 7.55
CA PHE A 128 -1.01 -8.07 7.14
C PHE A 128 -1.88 -6.80 7.14
N ASN A 129 -1.50 -5.85 7.99
CA ASN A 129 -2.06 -4.50 8.00
C ASN A 129 -1.07 -3.53 7.37
N ILE A 130 -1.54 -2.68 6.48
CA ILE A 130 -0.75 -1.57 5.96
C ILE A 130 -1.52 -0.25 6.11
N HIS A 131 -0.81 0.77 6.56
CA HIS A 131 -1.33 2.14 6.62
C HIS A 131 -0.48 3.02 5.71
N THR A 132 -1.13 3.74 4.79
CA THR A 132 -0.43 4.67 3.89
C THR A 132 -0.86 6.10 4.20
N VAL A 133 0.12 6.96 4.46
CA VAL A 133 -0.07 8.40 4.68
C VAL A 133 0.67 9.13 3.57
N SER A 134 -0.02 9.96 2.78
CA SER A 134 0.57 10.69 1.67
C SER A 134 0.15 12.15 1.74
N THR A 135 1.02 13.01 2.25
CA THR A 135 0.78 14.44 2.45
C THR A 135 1.80 15.33 1.71
N GLY A 136 2.60 14.75 0.81
CA GLY A 136 3.66 15.48 0.13
C GLY A 136 4.09 14.88 -1.20
N GLY A 137 5.13 15.50 -1.79
CA GLY A 137 5.62 15.17 -3.11
C GLY A 137 4.82 15.82 -4.24
N SER A 138 5.36 15.86 -5.45
CA SER A 138 4.62 16.27 -6.66
C SER A 138 3.77 15.13 -7.23
N PHE A 139 4.32 13.92 -7.19
CA PHE A 139 3.64 12.69 -7.57
C PHE A 139 3.89 11.61 -6.51
N SER A 140 2.83 11.19 -5.84
CA SER A 140 2.87 10.10 -4.85
C SER A 140 2.10 8.90 -5.37
N ARG A 141 2.78 7.78 -5.53
CA ARG A 141 2.16 6.53 -5.96
C ARG A 141 2.43 5.40 -4.99
N ASN A 142 1.36 4.78 -4.50
CA ASN A 142 1.41 3.54 -3.74
C ASN A 142 0.69 2.44 -4.53
N ARG A 143 1.42 1.42 -4.95
CA ARG A 143 0.86 0.18 -5.49
C ARG A 143 1.04 -0.92 -4.47
N VAL A 144 -0.05 -1.56 -4.05
CA VAL A 144 -0.07 -2.64 -3.06
C VAL A 144 -0.73 -3.87 -3.69
N ASP A 145 0.04 -4.90 -3.94
CA ASP A 145 -0.42 -6.19 -4.47
C ASP A 145 -0.27 -7.25 -3.39
N VAL A 146 -1.37 -7.94 -3.04
CA VAL A 146 -1.41 -8.90 -1.92
C VAL A 146 -1.97 -10.24 -2.40
N ASP A 147 -1.25 -11.33 -2.14
CA ASP A 147 -1.72 -12.70 -2.31
C ASP A 147 -2.04 -13.32 -0.94
N LEU A 148 -3.31 -13.65 -0.72
CA LEU A 148 -3.79 -14.40 0.43
C LEU A 148 -3.78 -15.89 0.09
N ILE A 149 -2.63 -16.56 0.33
CA ILE A 149 -2.36 -17.91 -0.13
C ILE A 149 -2.68 -19.00 0.87
N GLY A 150 -2.87 -18.64 2.14
CA GLY A 150 -3.18 -19.59 3.20
C GLY A 150 -4.60 -19.44 3.71
N ASP A 151 -5.21 -20.56 4.10
CA ASP A 151 -6.54 -20.58 4.72
C ASP A 151 -6.59 -19.65 5.93
N GLY A 152 -7.62 -18.80 6.02
CA GLY A 152 -7.76 -17.83 7.12
C GLY A 152 -6.81 -16.62 7.05
N ALA A 153 -6.06 -16.45 5.96
CA ALA A 153 -5.20 -15.27 5.80
C ALA A 153 -6.02 -13.99 5.71
N GLY A 154 -5.48 -12.91 6.29
CA GLY A 154 -6.16 -11.62 6.32
C GLY A 154 -5.28 -10.45 5.86
N PHE A 155 -5.95 -9.43 5.32
CA PHE A 155 -5.32 -8.20 4.88
C PHE A 155 -6.18 -6.98 5.16
N ASN A 156 -5.59 -5.92 5.68
CA ASN A 156 -6.24 -4.61 5.74
C ASN A 156 -5.31 -3.53 5.18
N ILE A 157 -5.92 -2.55 4.51
CA ILE A 157 -5.26 -1.30 4.16
C ILE A 157 -6.12 -0.12 4.56
N ASP A 158 -5.52 0.82 5.31
CA ASP A 158 -6.07 2.14 5.57
C ASP A 158 -5.17 3.18 4.91
N GLY A 159 -5.70 3.89 3.93
CA GLY A 159 -4.99 4.93 3.19
C GLY A 159 -5.57 6.31 3.45
N ILE A 160 -4.72 7.27 3.77
CA ILE A 160 -5.11 8.68 3.81
C ILE A 160 -4.16 9.50 2.93
N TYR A 161 -4.71 10.47 2.21
CA TYR A 161 -3.92 11.41 1.45
C TYR A 161 -4.55 12.80 1.46
N PHE A 162 -3.67 13.78 1.43
CA PHE A 162 -4.04 15.18 1.31
C PHE A 162 -3.27 15.79 0.13
N GLY A 163 -4.01 16.32 -0.83
CA GLY A 163 -3.45 16.95 -2.02
C GLY A 163 -3.71 18.46 -2.03
N GLU A 164 -2.67 19.21 -2.33
CA GLU A 164 -2.69 20.65 -2.54
C GLU A 164 -1.92 21.03 -3.81
N LYS A 165 -2.05 22.26 -4.26
CA LYS A 165 -1.41 22.74 -5.50
C LYS A 165 -1.76 21.84 -6.69
N ALA A 166 -0.77 21.35 -7.43
CA ALA A 166 -0.95 20.43 -8.57
C ALA A 166 -0.48 19.00 -8.26
N GLN A 167 -0.47 18.60 -6.99
CA GLN A 167 -0.06 17.26 -6.56
C GLN A 167 -0.94 16.17 -7.14
N VAL A 168 -0.34 15.02 -7.40
CA VAL A 168 -1.04 13.84 -7.91
C VAL A 168 -0.82 12.65 -6.98
N HIS A 169 -1.92 12.04 -6.52
CA HIS A 169 -1.92 10.83 -5.69
C HIS A 169 -2.50 9.65 -6.49
N ASP A 170 -1.68 8.64 -6.80
CA ASP A 170 -2.09 7.40 -7.49
C ASP A 170 -2.01 6.21 -6.52
N ASN A 171 -3.16 5.75 -6.03
CA ASN A 171 -3.26 4.62 -5.11
C ASN A 171 -3.84 3.41 -5.82
N ARG A 172 -3.11 2.31 -5.87
CA ARG A 172 -3.53 1.05 -6.49
C ARG A 172 -3.43 -0.09 -5.52
N VAL A 173 -4.52 -0.77 -5.29
CA VAL A 173 -4.58 -1.92 -4.38
C VAL A 173 -5.15 -3.11 -5.14
N PHE A 174 -4.43 -4.21 -5.16
CA PHE A 174 -4.86 -5.47 -5.74
C PHE A 174 -4.77 -6.55 -4.68
N VAL A 175 -5.93 -7.14 -4.32
CA VAL A 175 -6.00 -8.24 -3.36
C VAL A 175 -6.48 -9.49 -4.06
N ASN A 176 -5.68 -10.53 -3.98
CA ASN A 176 -5.93 -11.83 -4.58
C ASN A 176 -6.23 -12.86 -3.49
N HIS A 177 -7.49 -13.22 -3.36
CA HIS A 177 -7.96 -14.26 -2.45
C HIS A 177 -7.83 -15.62 -3.13
N ILE A 178 -6.81 -16.39 -2.75
CA ILE A 178 -6.48 -17.70 -3.36
C ILE A 178 -6.96 -18.84 -2.49
N ALA A 179 -6.85 -18.70 -1.16
CA ALA A 179 -7.24 -19.71 -0.19
C ALA A 179 -8.65 -19.47 0.38
N LYS A 180 -9.15 -20.40 1.18
CA LYS A 180 -10.48 -20.34 1.80
C LYS A 180 -10.47 -19.46 3.06
N ARG A 181 -11.65 -18.89 3.41
CA ARG A 181 -11.89 -18.12 4.63
C ARG A 181 -10.92 -16.94 4.77
N THR A 182 -10.48 -16.40 3.65
CA THR A 182 -9.63 -15.22 3.65
C THR A 182 -10.45 -13.94 3.82
N THR A 183 -9.86 -12.94 4.43
CA THR A 183 -10.53 -11.66 4.69
C THR A 183 -9.72 -10.50 4.16
N SER A 184 -10.38 -9.47 3.62
CA SER A 184 -9.71 -8.21 3.34
C SER A 184 -10.62 -7.01 3.52
N ASN A 185 -10.03 -5.90 3.98
CA ASN A 185 -10.71 -4.62 4.03
C ASN A 185 -9.80 -3.52 3.49
N MET A 186 -10.33 -2.72 2.57
CA MET A 186 -9.62 -1.59 1.97
C MET A 186 -10.40 -0.32 2.25
N LEU A 187 -9.84 0.59 3.03
CA LEU A 187 -10.39 1.91 3.29
C LEU A 187 -9.40 2.99 2.86
N THR A 188 -9.80 3.83 1.90
CA THR A 188 -8.96 4.93 1.43
C THR A 188 -9.73 6.23 1.46
N LYS A 189 -9.18 7.26 2.09
CA LYS A 189 -9.80 8.58 2.19
C LYS A 189 -8.85 9.66 1.68
N GLY A 190 -9.37 10.55 0.85
CA GLY A 190 -8.63 11.67 0.28
C GLY A 190 -9.30 13.01 0.54
N VAL A 191 -8.48 14.04 0.72
CA VAL A 191 -8.91 15.43 0.71
C VAL A 191 -8.06 16.16 -0.32
N LEU A 192 -8.71 16.84 -1.27
CA LEU A 192 -8.03 17.44 -2.42
C LEU A 192 -8.42 18.92 -2.54
N GLY A 193 -7.42 19.78 -2.48
CA GLY A 193 -7.55 21.22 -2.71
C GLY A 193 -6.83 21.66 -4.00
N ASP A 194 -6.96 22.94 -4.31
CA ASP A 194 -6.33 23.59 -5.48
C ASP A 194 -6.59 22.82 -6.80
N GLU A 195 -5.54 22.46 -7.54
CA GLU A 195 -5.57 21.70 -8.79
C GLU A 195 -5.13 20.24 -8.57
N SER A 196 -5.09 19.78 -7.32
CA SER A 196 -4.60 18.44 -7.00
C SER A 196 -5.53 17.34 -7.53
N LYS A 197 -4.94 16.18 -7.80
CA LYS A 197 -5.63 15.06 -8.43
C LYS A 197 -5.38 13.76 -7.66
N SER A 198 -6.39 12.91 -7.60
CA SER A 198 -6.19 11.54 -7.14
C SER A 198 -6.78 10.51 -8.09
N VAL A 199 -6.13 9.36 -8.14
CA VAL A 199 -6.64 8.16 -8.81
C VAL A 199 -6.55 7.02 -7.80
N PHE A 200 -7.69 6.39 -7.52
CA PHE A 200 -7.76 5.15 -6.78
C PHE A 200 -8.18 4.02 -7.71
N THR A 201 -7.43 2.94 -7.73
CA THR A 201 -7.80 1.69 -8.40
C THR A 201 -7.74 0.56 -7.40
N GLY A 202 -8.89 0.03 -7.00
CA GLY A 202 -9.00 -1.13 -6.13
C GLY A 202 -9.48 -2.33 -6.91
N THR A 203 -8.81 -3.47 -6.78
CA THR A 203 -9.27 -4.74 -7.38
C THR A 203 -9.27 -5.82 -6.32
N ILE A 204 -10.43 -6.44 -6.12
CA ILE A 204 -10.59 -7.65 -5.35
C ILE A 204 -10.77 -8.80 -6.36
N HIS A 205 -9.84 -9.73 -6.35
CA HIS A 205 -9.93 -10.97 -7.10
C HIS A 205 -10.16 -12.14 -6.14
N ILE A 206 -11.24 -12.92 -6.35
CA ILE A 206 -11.56 -14.10 -5.56
C ILE A 206 -11.48 -15.31 -6.49
N ALA A 207 -10.46 -16.14 -6.27
CA ALA A 207 -10.19 -17.31 -7.11
C ALA A 207 -11.25 -18.41 -6.97
N GLU A 208 -11.33 -19.30 -7.94
CA GLU A 208 -12.11 -20.52 -7.83
C GLU A 208 -11.65 -21.34 -6.61
N GLY A 209 -12.61 -21.79 -5.79
CA GLY A 209 -12.33 -22.55 -4.57
C GLY A 209 -11.99 -21.73 -3.32
N ALA A 210 -11.95 -20.40 -3.41
CA ALA A 210 -11.73 -19.50 -2.26
C ALA A 210 -13.02 -19.25 -1.46
N GLU A 211 -13.71 -20.33 -1.05
CA GLU A 211 -15.00 -20.24 -0.36
C GLU A 211 -14.87 -19.55 1.00
N LYS A 212 -15.96 -18.89 1.42
CA LYS A 212 -16.09 -18.14 2.68
C LYS A 212 -15.11 -16.97 2.79
N THR A 213 -14.75 -16.42 1.65
CA THR A 213 -14.01 -15.16 1.60
C THR A 213 -14.94 -14.00 1.93
N GLU A 214 -14.45 -13.08 2.78
CA GLU A 214 -15.12 -11.83 3.09
C GLU A 214 -14.21 -10.68 2.69
N SER A 215 -14.69 -9.79 1.80
CA SER A 215 -13.86 -8.69 1.29
C SER A 215 -14.69 -7.42 1.07
N HIS A 216 -14.13 -6.30 1.49
CA HIS A 216 -14.75 -4.99 1.31
C HIS A 216 -13.74 -3.96 0.87
N GLN A 217 -14.17 -3.04 -0.03
CA GLN A 217 -13.36 -1.88 -0.40
C GLN A 217 -14.19 -0.60 -0.38
N GLU A 218 -13.58 0.46 0.13
CA GLU A 218 -14.20 1.77 0.21
C GLU A 218 -13.18 2.86 -0.14
N ASN A 219 -13.59 3.81 -1.02
CA ASN A 219 -12.80 4.98 -1.34
C ASN A 219 -13.67 6.24 -1.23
N ARG A 220 -13.28 7.18 -0.39
CA ARG A 220 -13.99 8.45 -0.20
C ARG A 220 -13.06 9.63 -0.44
N ASN A 221 -13.53 10.59 -1.25
CA ASN A 221 -12.78 11.80 -1.57
C ASN A 221 -13.63 13.04 -1.32
N ILE A 222 -13.03 13.99 -0.61
CA ILE A 222 -13.59 15.34 -0.41
C ILE A 222 -12.82 16.29 -1.32
N LEU A 223 -13.54 17.05 -2.15
CA LEU A 223 -12.98 18.10 -3.00
C LEU A 223 -13.19 19.46 -2.34
N LEU A 224 -12.11 20.18 -2.08
CA LEU A 224 -12.13 21.52 -1.46
C LEU A 224 -12.12 22.64 -2.49
N SER A 225 -11.90 22.35 -3.77
CA SER A 225 -11.88 23.31 -4.86
C SER A 225 -12.54 22.71 -6.11
N GLU A 226 -13.03 23.58 -7.02
CA GLU A 226 -13.63 23.16 -8.29
C GLU A 226 -12.61 22.58 -9.28
N SER A 227 -11.33 22.92 -9.14
CA SER A 227 -10.23 22.45 -9.97
C SER A 227 -9.61 21.14 -9.48
N ALA A 228 -9.88 20.74 -8.23
CA ALA A 228 -9.49 19.43 -7.71
C ALA A 228 -10.31 18.31 -8.35
N SER A 229 -9.69 17.15 -8.53
CA SER A 229 -10.39 16.00 -9.11
C SER A 229 -9.97 14.67 -8.49
N ALA A 230 -10.93 13.76 -8.33
CA ALA A 230 -10.68 12.41 -7.87
C ALA A 230 -11.35 11.40 -8.80
N GLN A 231 -10.63 10.36 -9.16
CA GLN A 231 -11.15 9.22 -9.91
C GLN A 231 -11.06 7.97 -9.03
N SER A 232 -12.18 7.27 -8.89
CA SER A 232 -12.24 6.01 -8.15
C SER A 232 -12.71 4.88 -9.08
N VAL A 233 -11.91 3.81 -9.17
CA VAL A 233 -12.14 2.66 -10.05
C VAL A 233 -12.12 1.38 -9.21
N PRO A 234 -13.22 1.05 -8.52
CA PRO A 234 -13.33 -0.21 -7.80
C PRO A 234 -13.69 -1.35 -8.76
N ASN A 235 -12.96 -2.46 -8.70
CA ASN A 235 -13.19 -3.65 -9.49
C ASN A 235 -13.40 -4.87 -8.59
N LEU A 236 -14.32 -5.76 -9.00
CA LEU A 236 -14.57 -7.05 -8.38
C LEU A 236 -14.48 -8.15 -9.45
N GLU A 237 -13.60 -9.12 -9.24
CA GLU A 237 -13.41 -10.29 -10.09
C GLU A 237 -13.66 -11.53 -9.23
N ILE A 238 -14.90 -12.06 -9.25
CA ILE A 238 -15.35 -13.09 -8.33
C ILE A 238 -15.59 -14.38 -9.11
N LEU A 239 -14.81 -15.43 -8.83
CA LEU A 239 -14.89 -16.75 -9.44
C LEU A 239 -15.44 -17.84 -8.47
N CYS A 240 -16.03 -17.44 -7.34
CA CYS A 240 -16.54 -18.32 -6.30
C CYS A 240 -17.88 -17.81 -5.76
N ASP A 241 -18.87 -18.71 -5.57
CA ASP A 241 -20.23 -18.33 -5.18
C ASP A 241 -20.42 -18.12 -3.67
N ASP A 242 -19.67 -18.83 -2.81
CA ASP A 242 -19.80 -18.77 -1.34
C ASP A 242 -18.89 -17.68 -0.75
N VAL A 243 -19.21 -16.42 -1.03
CA VAL A 243 -18.40 -15.27 -0.60
C VAL A 243 -19.26 -14.07 -0.24
N ILE A 244 -18.72 -13.18 0.59
CA ILE A 244 -19.27 -11.85 0.89
C ILE A 244 -18.29 -10.82 0.35
N CYS A 245 -18.71 -10.07 -0.67
CA CYS A 245 -17.84 -9.08 -1.29
C CYS A 245 -18.63 -7.82 -1.67
N GLY A 246 -18.02 -6.65 -1.43
CA GLY A 246 -18.66 -5.39 -1.75
C GLY A 246 -17.70 -4.23 -1.91
N HIS A 247 -18.18 -3.17 -2.56
CA HIS A 247 -17.44 -1.92 -2.67
C HIS A 247 -18.32 -0.68 -2.45
N GLY A 248 -17.69 0.41 -2.01
CA GLY A 248 -18.28 1.73 -1.93
C GLY A 248 -17.32 2.80 -2.45
N SER A 249 -17.89 3.84 -3.09
CA SER A 249 -17.09 4.96 -3.56
C SER A 249 -17.89 6.25 -3.48
N SER A 250 -17.23 7.33 -3.03
CA SER A 250 -17.82 8.67 -3.07
C SER A 250 -16.75 9.72 -3.42
N VAL A 251 -17.16 10.67 -4.25
CA VAL A 251 -16.36 11.84 -4.60
C VAL A 251 -17.31 13.05 -4.61
N GLY A 252 -16.97 14.09 -3.87
CA GLY A 252 -17.79 15.30 -3.85
C GLY A 252 -17.20 16.41 -2.98
N PRO A 253 -17.75 17.62 -3.08
CA PRO A 253 -17.41 18.71 -2.18
C PRO A 253 -17.90 18.40 -0.75
N ILE A 254 -17.36 19.12 0.22
CA ILE A 254 -17.90 19.10 1.57
C ILE A 254 -19.25 19.83 1.56
N GLU A 255 -20.28 19.24 2.17
CA GLU A 255 -21.58 19.90 2.31
C GLU A 255 -21.46 21.14 3.19
N GLU A 256 -22.12 22.23 2.80
CA GLU A 256 -22.05 23.52 3.48
C GLU A 256 -22.46 23.42 4.97
N ASN A 257 -23.49 22.64 5.26
CA ASN A 257 -23.94 22.39 6.61
C ASN A 257 -22.91 21.67 7.47
N LEU A 258 -22.22 20.68 6.88
CA LEU A 258 -21.14 19.95 7.55
C LEU A 258 -19.93 20.86 7.78
N TYR A 259 -19.61 21.72 6.80
CA TYR A 259 -18.55 22.71 6.95
C TYR A 259 -18.82 23.67 8.12
N HIS A 260 -20.04 24.22 8.20
CA HIS A 260 -20.43 25.08 9.31
C HIS A 260 -20.41 24.37 10.67
N TYR A 261 -20.83 23.11 10.72
CA TYR A 261 -20.78 22.31 11.95
C TYR A 261 -19.36 22.06 12.45
N VAL A 262 -18.41 21.79 11.54
CA VAL A 262 -17.01 21.54 11.90
C VAL A 262 -16.27 22.81 12.32
N MET A 263 -16.71 23.98 11.80
CA MET A 263 -16.11 25.30 12.11
C MET A 263 -16.70 25.99 13.35
N SER A 264 -17.79 25.48 13.95
CA SER A 264 -18.43 25.99 15.15
C SER A 264 -17.91 25.32 16.43
#